data_fddec0fe6a57846a24503e5549a9dcf1
#
_entry.id   fddec0fe6a57846a24503e5549a9dcf1
#
_cell.length_a   1.000
_cell.length_b   1.000
_cell.length_c   1.000
_cell.angle_alpha   90.00
_cell.angle_beta   90.00
_cell.angle_gamma   90.00
#
_symmetry.space_group_name_H-M   'P 1'
#
loop_
_entity.id
_entity.type
_entity.pdbx_description
1 polymer ?
#
loop_
_entity_poly.entity_id
_entity_poly.type
_entity_poly.pdbx_seq_one_letter_code
_entity_poly.pdbx_strand_id
1 'polypeptide(L)'
;ELLGLTMAPKLDDLLVVGLGGGALSNQLARALPKARVDSLELDPVVVEAAQKFFGYLQDKLRHAYVGDARAHLEHSRQLYDVIFLDAFDGLEIPDTLRTRQFYQLVHAHLKPQGVAVTNLHQRSALYASDRNTLAAVFQHCYAFQGTAQAVVVCQDGEARAPDWIVEPPIHLRQHLALPYPLEKLARTLLPN
;
A
#
# COMPACT_ATOMS: atom_id res chain seq x y z
N GLU A 1 5.32 5.25 -0.95
CA GLU A 1 4.05 4.54 -0.69
C GLU A 1 3.00 5.45 -0.04
N LEU A 2 3.38 6.31 0.93
CA LEU A 2 2.45 7.22 1.61
C LEU A 2 1.66 8.15 0.65
N LEU A 3 2.08 8.28 -0.59
CA LEU A 3 1.36 9.01 -1.63
C LEU A 3 -0.07 8.44 -1.82
N GLY A 4 -0.25 7.13 -1.71
CA GLY A 4 -1.57 6.51 -1.80
C GLY A 4 -2.59 7.02 -0.79
N LEU A 5 -2.12 7.46 0.39
CA LEU A 5 -3.00 8.04 1.41
C LEU A 5 -3.68 9.34 0.93
N THR A 6 -3.04 10.07 0.02
CA THR A 6 -3.60 11.33 -0.49
C THR A 6 -4.78 11.11 -1.44
N MET A 7 -4.92 9.88 -1.96
CA MET A 7 -5.96 9.52 -2.92
C MET A 7 -7.18 8.86 -2.27
N ALA A 8 -7.04 8.35 -1.05
CA ALA A 8 -8.16 7.76 -0.31
C ALA A 8 -9.01 8.84 0.38
N PRO A 9 -10.36 8.76 0.31
CA PRO A 9 -11.23 9.75 0.93
C PRO A 9 -11.30 9.61 2.45
N LYS A 10 -10.98 8.44 2.98
CA LYS A 10 -10.94 8.10 4.40
C LYS A 10 -9.69 7.29 4.70
N LEU A 11 -9.26 7.29 5.96
CA LEU A 11 -8.07 6.61 6.44
C LEU A 11 -8.32 5.98 7.83
N ASP A 12 -9.44 5.28 7.96
CA ASP A 12 -9.84 4.65 9.22
C ASP A 12 -9.30 3.22 9.33
N ASP A 13 -9.26 2.47 8.21
CA ASP A 13 -8.83 1.07 8.15
C ASP A 13 -7.78 0.88 7.06
N LEU A 14 -6.59 0.49 7.43
CA LEU A 14 -5.44 0.31 6.56
C LEU A 14 -4.91 -1.12 6.66
N LEU A 15 -4.48 -1.68 5.55
CA LEU A 15 -3.80 -2.98 5.49
C LEU A 15 -2.41 -2.82 4.87
N VAL A 16 -1.42 -3.46 5.46
CA VAL A 16 -0.07 -3.61 4.92
C VAL A 16 0.19 -5.10 4.67
N VAL A 17 0.38 -5.49 3.43
CA VAL A 17 0.81 -6.83 3.03
C VAL A 17 2.32 -6.83 2.93
N GLY A 18 2.98 -7.55 3.84
CA GLY A 18 4.41 -7.49 4.11
C GLY A 18 4.72 -6.54 5.26
N LEU A 19 5.18 -7.08 6.40
CA LEU A 19 5.55 -6.28 7.57
C LEU A 19 7.01 -5.87 7.52
N GLY A 20 7.92 -6.80 7.20
CA GLY A 20 9.35 -6.59 7.31
C GLY A 20 9.75 -6.06 8.68
N GLY A 21 10.52 -4.99 8.74
CA GLY A 21 10.86 -4.30 10.00
C GLY A 21 9.73 -3.46 10.61
N GLY A 22 8.54 -3.45 10.04
CA GLY A 22 7.39 -2.66 10.50
C GLY A 22 7.51 -1.17 10.24
N ALA A 23 8.40 -0.72 9.35
CA ALA A 23 8.66 0.69 9.12
C ALA A 23 7.43 1.43 8.61
N LEU A 24 6.75 0.88 7.58
CA LEU A 24 5.53 1.46 7.02
C LEU A 24 4.41 1.45 8.06
N SER A 25 4.14 0.32 8.70
CA SER A 25 3.09 0.19 9.73
C SER A 25 3.30 1.15 10.89
N ASN A 26 4.55 1.29 11.37
CA ASN A 26 4.89 2.26 12.41
C ASN A 26 4.70 3.72 11.96
N GLN A 27 5.02 4.02 10.70
CA GLN A 27 4.85 5.36 10.15
C GLN A 27 3.36 5.71 9.99
N LEU A 28 2.55 4.76 9.50
CA LEU A 28 1.09 4.91 9.41
C LEU A 28 0.46 5.12 10.79
N ALA A 29 0.84 4.31 11.78
CA ALA A 29 0.34 4.44 13.14
C ALA A 29 0.68 5.78 13.80
N ARG A 30 1.84 6.35 13.48
CA ARG A 30 2.23 7.69 13.96
C ARG A 30 1.48 8.81 13.26
N ALA A 31 1.33 8.70 11.94
CA ALA A 31 0.64 9.71 11.14
C ALA A 31 -0.87 9.71 11.36
N LEU A 32 -1.45 8.54 11.64
CA LEU A 32 -2.88 8.29 11.75
C LEU A 32 -3.20 7.56 13.08
N PRO A 33 -3.07 8.22 14.23
CA PRO A 33 -3.13 7.56 15.54
C PRO A 33 -4.49 6.96 15.91
N LYS A 34 -5.55 7.28 15.14
CA LYS A 34 -6.90 6.73 15.32
C LYS A 34 -7.24 5.64 14.30
N ALA A 35 -6.43 5.49 13.26
CA ALA A 35 -6.66 4.49 12.23
C ALA A 35 -6.28 3.08 12.75
N ARG A 36 -7.03 2.09 12.28
CA ARG A 36 -6.63 0.70 12.40
C ARG A 36 -5.61 0.38 11.31
N VAL A 37 -4.50 -0.22 11.70
CA VAL A 37 -3.42 -0.66 10.80
C VAL A 37 -3.20 -2.15 11.01
N ASP A 38 -3.75 -2.95 10.12
CA ASP A 38 -3.50 -4.39 10.04
C ASP A 38 -2.27 -4.65 9.18
N SER A 39 -1.45 -5.62 9.55
CA SER A 39 -0.28 -6.06 8.79
C SER A 39 -0.35 -7.57 8.57
N LEU A 40 -0.01 -8.04 7.40
CA LEU A 40 0.10 -9.47 7.06
C LEU A 40 1.56 -9.80 6.83
N GLU A 41 2.08 -10.79 7.55
CA GLU A 41 3.47 -11.24 7.42
C GLU A 41 3.49 -12.77 7.35
N LEU A 42 4.20 -13.30 6.37
CA LEU A 42 4.27 -14.74 6.15
C LEU A 42 5.07 -15.45 7.25
N ASP A 43 6.18 -14.83 7.68
CA ASP A 43 7.14 -15.43 8.61
C ASP A 43 6.95 -14.88 10.04
N PRO A 44 6.59 -15.72 11.03
CA PRO A 44 6.47 -15.31 12.42
C PRO A 44 7.78 -14.76 13.00
N VAL A 45 8.96 -15.21 12.50
CA VAL A 45 10.26 -14.72 12.95
C VAL A 45 10.47 -13.26 12.57
N VAL A 46 9.94 -12.85 11.42
CA VAL A 46 9.96 -11.44 10.97
C VAL A 46 9.13 -10.57 11.91
N VAL A 47 7.94 -11.03 12.32
CA VAL A 47 7.10 -10.29 13.29
C VAL A 47 7.81 -10.14 14.63
N GLU A 48 8.42 -11.23 15.14
CA GLU A 48 9.24 -11.16 16.36
C GLU A 48 10.41 -10.18 16.25
N ALA A 49 11.14 -10.22 15.13
CA ALA A 49 12.24 -9.31 14.87
C ALA A 49 11.78 -7.86 14.80
N ALA A 50 10.66 -7.59 14.13
CA ALA A 50 10.05 -6.26 14.04
C ALA A 50 9.75 -5.69 15.44
N GLN A 51 9.16 -6.50 16.31
CA GLN A 51 8.87 -6.11 17.70
C GLN A 51 10.13 -5.89 18.53
N LYS A 52 11.09 -6.82 18.46
CA LYS A 52 12.27 -6.83 19.32
C LYS A 52 13.31 -5.77 18.93
N PHE A 53 13.51 -5.54 17.65
CA PHE A 53 14.63 -4.74 17.15
C PHE A 53 14.22 -3.45 16.44
N PHE A 54 12.97 -3.35 15.93
CA PHE A 54 12.54 -2.23 15.09
C PHE A 54 11.39 -1.42 15.69
N GLY A 55 11.02 -1.73 16.95
CA GLY A 55 10.00 -0.96 17.67
C GLY A 55 8.59 -1.07 17.10
N TYR A 56 8.29 -2.16 16.39
CA TYR A 56 6.92 -2.46 16.00
C TYR A 56 6.10 -2.84 17.22
N LEU A 57 4.95 -2.21 17.41
CA LEU A 57 4.07 -2.46 18.55
C LEU A 57 2.70 -2.91 18.06
N GLN A 58 2.16 -3.93 18.70
CA GLN A 58 0.78 -4.35 18.55
C GLN A 58 -0.08 -3.82 19.69
N ASP A 59 -1.27 -3.34 19.37
CA ASP A 59 -2.28 -2.89 20.34
C ASP A 59 -3.69 -3.07 19.76
N LYS A 60 -4.69 -2.37 20.29
CA LYS A 60 -6.08 -2.46 19.84
C LYS A 60 -6.33 -1.99 18.41
N LEU A 61 -5.45 -1.16 17.87
CA LEU A 61 -5.55 -0.58 16.51
C LEU A 61 -4.48 -1.11 15.56
N ARG A 62 -3.49 -1.86 16.06
CA ARG A 62 -2.36 -2.34 15.27
C ARG A 62 -2.18 -3.84 15.48
N HIS A 63 -2.45 -4.61 14.45
CA HIS A 63 -2.35 -6.07 14.49
C HIS A 63 -1.43 -6.59 13.39
N ALA A 64 -0.56 -7.54 13.73
CA ALA A 64 0.13 -8.36 12.75
C ALA A 64 -0.50 -9.76 12.74
N TYR A 65 -1.00 -10.15 11.57
CA TYR A 65 -1.47 -11.50 11.31
C TYR A 65 -0.35 -12.28 10.63
N VAL A 66 0.00 -13.44 11.20
CA VAL A 66 1.02 -14.33 10.63
C VAL A 66 0.34 -15.31 9.69
N GLY A 67 0.80 -15.36 8.44
CA GLY A 67 0.31 -16.30 7.44
C GLY A 67 0.34 -15.75 6.02
N ASP A 68 -0.09 -16.59 5.09
CA ASP A 68 -0.18 -16.23 3.68
C ASP A 68 -1.25 -15.16 3.44
N ALA A 69 -0.88 -14.07 2.77
CA ALA A 69 -1.74 -12.91 2.56
C ALA A 69 -2.96 -13.23 1.67
N ARG A 70 -2.78 -14.08 0.65
CA ARG A 70 -3.90 -14.52 -0.20
C ARG A 70 -4.90 -15.33 0.63
N ALA A 71 -4.42 -16.33 1.36
CA ALA A 71 -5.29 -17.16 2.19
C ALA A 71 -6.02 -16.33 3.26
N HIS A 72 -5.34 -15.34 3.87
CA HIS A 72 -5.97 -14.43 4.82
C HIS A 72 -7.11 -13.65 4.19
N LEU A 73 -6.89 -13.02 3.04
CA LEU A 73 -7.91 -12.24 2.35
C LEU A 73 -9.07 -13.12 1.86
N GLU A 74 -8.82 -14.35 1.39
CA GLU A 74 -9.87 -15.29 0.97
C GLU A 74 -10.85 -15.64 2.09
N HIS A 75 -10.42 -15.59 3.35
CA HIS A 75 -11.23 -15.92 4.51
C HIS A 75 -11.72 -14.68 5.29
N SER A 76 -11.16 -13.52 5.02
CA SER A 76 -11.52 -12.25 5.67
C SER A 76 -12.77 -11.64 5.04
N ARG A 77 -13.50 -10.86 5.84
CA ARG A 77 -14.58 -9.97 5.36
C ARG A 77 -14.26 -8.51 5.64
N GLN A 78 -13.06 -8.23 6.13
CA GLN A 78 -12.65 -6.88 6.47
C GLN A 78 -12.41 -6.07 5.20
N LEU A 79 -12.93 -4.84 5.20
CA LEU A 79 -12.70 -3.87 4.12
C LEU A 79 -11.78 -2.76 4.61
N TYR A 80 -10.95 -2.24 3.70
CA TYR A 80 -9.93 -1.25 3.98
C TYR A 80 -10.08 -0.01 3.11
N ASP A 81 -9.71 1.13 3.66
CA ASP A 81 -9.62 2.39 2.91
C ASP A 81 -8.37 2.41 2.02
N VAL A 82 -7.27 1.84 2.52
CA VAL A 82 -6.03 1.67 1.75
C VAL A 82 -5.41 0.30 2.02
N ILE A 83 -4.99 -0.37 0.95
CA ILE A 83 -4.20 -1.61 1.02
C ILE A 83 -2.84 -1.35 0.39
N PHE A 84 -1.79 -1.52 1.18
CA PHE A 84 -0.39 -1.47 0.74
C PHE A 84 0.10 -2.88 0.44
N LEU A 85 0.64 -3.07 -0.76
CA LEU A 85 1.26 -4.31 -1.21
C LEU A 85 2.78 -4.11 -1.24
N ASP A 86 3.44 -4.46 -0.14
CA ASP A 86 4.88 -4.25 0.10
C ASP A 86 5.58 -5.57 0.53
N ALA A 87 5.09 -6.70 -0.01
CA ALA A 87 5.68 -8.01 0.23
C ALA A 87 6.71 -8.35 -0.86
N PHE A 88 7.94 -8.61 -0.43
CA PHE A 88 9.05 -8.98 -1.31
C PHE A 88 9.72 -10.26 -0.84
N ASP A 89 10.15 -11.09 -1.79
CA ASP A 89 11.11 -12.16 -1.59
C ASP A 89 12.42 -11.73 -2.29
N GLY A 90 13.35 -11.23 -1.50
CA GLY A 90 14.53 -10.55 -2.02
C GLY A 90 14.20 -9.25 -2.77
N LEU A 91 14.29 -9.23 -4.10
CA LEU A 91 14.01 -8.07 -4.95
C LEU A 91 12.70 -8.18 -5.72
N GLU A 92 12.02 -9.32 -5.66
CA GLU A 92 10.84 -9.59 -6.47
C GLU A 92 9.59 -9.75 -5.59
N ILE A 93 8.44 -9.42 -6.15
CA ILE A 93 7.15 -9.74 -5.53
C ILE A 93 6.92 -11.25 -5.70
N PRO A 94 6.48 -11.98 -4.67
CA PRO A 94 6.13 -13.38 -4.79
C PRO A 94 5.10 -13.63 -5.91
N ASP A 95 5.30 -14.65 -6.73
CA ASP A 95 4.43 -14.94 -7.89
C ASP A 95 2.96 -15.06 -7.52
N THR A 96 2.65 -15.57 -6.33
CA THR A 96 1.27 -15.71 -5.82
C THR A 96 0.59 -14.37 -5.59
N LEU A 97 1.36 -13.30 -5.34
CA LEU A 97 0.88 -11.94 -5.01
C LEU A 97 0.92 -10.97 -6.20
N ARG A 98 1.29 -11.44 -7.41
CA ARG A 98 1.31 -10.62 -8.64
C ARG A 98 0.29 -11.06 -9.69
N THR A 99 -0.55 -12.02 -9.38
CA THR A 99 -1.57 -12.55 -10.28
C THR A 99 -2.80 -11.65 -10.35
N ARG A 100 -3.50 -11.68 -11.50
CA ARG A 100 -4.78 -10.99 -11.65
C ARG A 100 -5.79 -11.38 -10.56
N GLN A 101 -5.83 -12.67 -10.22
CA GLN A 101 -6.74 -13.18 -9.17
C GLN A 101 -6.42 -12.57 -7.80
N PHE A 102 -5.14 -12.40 -7.47
CA PHE A 102 -4.78 -11.75 -6.22
C PHE A 102 -5.16 -10.26 -6.22
N TYR A 103 -4.91 -9.54 -7.31
CA TYR A 103 -5.34 -8.13 -7.39
C TYR A 103 -6.87 -7.97 -7.37
N GLN A 104 -7.63 -8.92 -7.96
CA GLN A 104 -9.09 -8.97 -7.82
C GLN A 104 -9.52 -9.20 -6.37
N LEU A 105 -8.80 -10.03 -5.63
CA LEU A 105 -9.03 -10.26 -4.21
C LEU A 105 -8.73 -8.99 -3.38
N VAL A 106 -7.62 -8.32 -3.66
CA VAL A 106 -7.28 -7.02 -3.06
C VAL A 106 -8.39 -5.99 -3.35
N HIS A 107 -8.82 -5.89 -4.60
CA HIS A 107 -9.88 -4.99 -5.02
C HIS A 107 -11.20 -5.25 -4.26
N ALA A 108 -11.56 -6.52 -4.08
CA ALA A 108 -12.77 -6.92 -3.34
C ALA A 108 -12.72 -6.55 -1.84
N HIS A 109 -11.51 -6.32 -1.30
CA HIS A 109 -11.30 -5.90 0.09
C HIS A 109 -11.10 -4.39 0.26
N LEU A 110 -11.24 -3.61 -0.82
CA LEU A 110 -11.29 -2.16 -0.73
C LEU A 110 -12.71 -1.69 -0.45
N LYS A 111 -12.83 -0.69 0.43
CA LYS A 111 -14.07 0.08 0.58
C LYS A 111 -14.36 0.87 -0.70
N PRO A 112 -15.59 1.38 -0.90
CA PRO A 112 -15.89 2.28 -2.02
C PRO A 112 -14.89 3.45 -2.07
N GLN A 113 -14.27 3.68 -3.23
CA GLN A 113 -13.19 4.64 -3.45
C GLN A 113 -11.90 4.35 -2.66
N GLY A 114 -11.75 3.16 -2.13
CA GLY A 114 -10.50 2.71 -1.52
C GLY A 114 -9.37 2.59 -2.52
N VAL A 115 -8.13 2.54 -2.03
CA VAL A 115 -6.91 2.66 -2.82
C VAL A 115 -6.00 1.46 -2.58
N ALA A 116 -5.52 0.84 -3.66
CA ALA A 116 -4.42 -0.11 -3.60
C ALA A 116 -3.10 0.60 -3.95
N VAL A 117 -2.08 0.36 -3.15
CA VAL A 117 -0.73 0.90 -3.34
C VAL A 117 0.25 -0.25 -3.45
N THR A 118 1.01 -0.31 -4.52
CA THR A 118 2.05 -1.33 -4.67
C THR A 118 3.39 -0.72 -5.00
N ASN A 119 4.43 -1.36 -4.52
CA ASN A 119 5.82 -0.99 -4.78
C ASN A 119 6.38 -1.95 -5.83
N LEU A 120 6.72 -1.47 -7.01
CA LEU A 120 7.24 -2.27 -8.12
C LEU A 120 8.70 -1.96 -8.39
N HIS A 121 9.54 -2.98 -8.50
CA HIS A 121 10.94 -2.78 -8.86
C HIS A 121 11.08 -2.53 -10.37
N GLN A 122 11.52 -1.32 -10.77
CA GLN A 122 11.55 -0.88 -12.18
C GLN A 122 12.49 -1.72 -13.07
N ARG A 123 13.49 -2.38 -12.48
CA ARG A 123 14.42 -3.26 -13.20
C ARG A 123 13.96 -4.71 -13.27
N SER A 124 12.83 -5.05 -12.65
CA SER A 124 12.23 -6.38 -12.79
C SER A 124 11.83 -6.63 -14.23
N ALA A 125 12.14 -7.80 -14.75
CA ALA A 125 11.66 -8.23 -16.07
C ALA A 125 10.13 -8.27 -16.17
N LEU A 126 9.44 -8.34 -15.02
CA LEU A 126 7.99 -8.42 -14.91
C LEU A 126 7.32 -7.05 -14.65
N TYR A 127 8.09 -5.96 -14.55
CA TYR A 127 7.56 -4.62 -14.24
C TYR A 127 6.38 -4.20 -15.14
N ALA A 128 6.53 -4.36 -16.46
CA ALA A 128 5.48 -4.03 -17.41
C ALA A 128 4.27 -4.97 -17.27
N SER A 129 4.52 -6.26 -17.04
CA SER A 129 3.48 -7.26 -16.81
C SER A 129 2.66 -6.97 -15.55
N ASP A 130 3.32 -6.58 -14.46
CA ASP A 130 2.66 -6.23 -13.19
C ASP A 130 1.78 -4.99 -13.36
N ARG A 131 2.28 -3.95 -14.03
CA ARG A 131 1.47 -2.76 -14.36
C ARG A 131 0.24 -3.11 -15.19
N ASN A 132 0.40 -3.92 -16.22
CA ASN A 132 -0.70 -4.35 -17.07
C ASN A 132 -1.73 -5.19 -16.28
N THR A 133 -1.25 -6.04 -15.36
CA THR A 133 -2.14 -6.86 -14.53
C THR A 133 -2.96 -6.00 -13.56
N LEU A 134 -2.36 -4.97 -12.96
CA LEU A 134 -3.07 -3.99 -12.15
C LEU A 134 -4.11 -3.22 -12.97
N ALA A 135 -3.72 -2.69 -14.13
CA ALA A 135 -4.61 -1.96 -15.04
C ALA A 135 -5.76 -2.82 -15.60
N ALA A 136 -5.61 -4.15 -15.60
CA ALA A 136 -6.69 -5.08 -15.98
C ALA A 136 -7.71 -5.34 -14.85
N VAL A 137 -7.45 -4.83 -13.64
CA VAL A 137 -8.32 -5.00 -12.46
C VAL A 137 -8.92 -3.68 -12.01
N PHE A 138 -8.12 -2.61 -11.99
CA PHE A 138 -8.54 -1.29 -11.53
C PHE A 138 -8.82 -0.35 -12.70
N GLN A 139 -9.76 0.57 -12.53
CA GLN A 139 -10.11 1.55 -13.57
C GLN A 139 -8.98 2.56 -13.82
N HIS A 140 -8.29 2.98 -12.76
CA HIS A 140 -7.21 3.96 -12.83
C HIS A 140 -6.02 3.51 -12.00
N CYS A 141 -4.84 3.48 -12.63
CA CYS A 141 -3.57 3.23 -11.97
C CYS A 141 -2.57 4.33 -12.33
N TYR A 142 -1.92 4.89 -11.33
CA TYR A 142 -0.94 5.97 -11.45
C TYR A 142 0.41 5.47 -10.95
N ALA A 143 1.44 5.53 -11.80
CA ALA A 143 2.78 5.09 -11.44
C ALA A 143 3.68 6.31 -11.17
N PHE A 144 4.31 6.34 -10.02
CA PHE A 144 5.23 7.40 -9.59
C PHE A 144 6.64 6.88 -9.50
N GLN A 145 7.55 7.50 -10.22
CA GLN A 145 8.94 7.06 -10.29
C GLN A 145 9.71 7.40 -9.02
N GLY A 146 10.28 6.38 -8.38
CA GLY A 146 11.34 6.50 -7.39
C GLY A 146 12.72 6.27 -8.00
N THR A 147 13.75 6.09 -7.16
CA THR A 147 15.13 5.88 -7.61
C THR A 147 15.33 4.51 -8.25
N ALA A 148 14.77 3.45 -7.67
CA ALA A 148 14.89 2.06 -8.15
C ALA A 148 13.52 1.37 -8.26
N GLN A 149 12.52 1.94 -7.65
CA GLN A 149 11.17 1.41 -7.55
C GLN A 149 10.19 2.43 -8.11
N ALA A 150 9.04 1.96 -8.55
CA ALA A 150 7.88 2.79 -8.84
C ALA A 150 6.76 2.45 -7.85
N VAL A 151 6.18 3.47 -7.26
CA VAL A 151 4.96 3.30 -6.47
C VAL A 151 3.77 3.42 -7.42
N VAL A 152 2.97 2.38 -7.52
CA VAL A 152 1.75 2.37 -8.32
C VAL A 152 0.56 2.46 -7.39
N VAL A 153 -0.30 3.43 -7.64
CA VAL A 153 -1.52 3.70 -6.88
C VAL A 153 -2.71 3.44 -7.79
N CYS A 154 -3.56 2.50 -7.40
CA CYS A 154 -4.72 2.08 -8.18
C CYS A 154 -6.02 2.31 -7.42
N GLN A 155 -7.05 2.74 -8.12
CA GLN A 155 -8.39 2.97 -7.58
C GLN A 155 -9.47 2.85 -8.66
N ASP A 156 -10.71 2.75 -8.22
CA ASP A 156 -11.89 2.90 -9.08
C ASP A 156 -12.56 4.26 -8.87
N GLY A 157 -13.48 4.62 -9.78
CA GLY A 157 -14.25 5.86 -9.72
C GLY A 157 -13.72 6.94 -10.66
N GLU A 158 -13.81 8.21 -10.27
CA GLU A 158 -13.35 9.30 -11.12
C GLU A 158 -11.83 9.34 -11.21
N ALA A 159 -11.32 9.50 -12.45
CA ALA A 159 -9.90 9.73 -12.67
C ALA A 159 -9.45 11.01 -11.95
N ARG A 160 -8.36 10.92 -11.22
CA ARG A 160 -7.82 12.07 -10.50
C ARG A 160 -6.75 12.76 -11.32
N ALA A 161 -6.85 14.07 -11.43
CA ALA A 161 -5.81 14.86 -12.07
C ALA A 161 -4.54 14.90 -11.20
N PRO A 162 -3.34 14.99 -11.80
CA PRO A 162 -2.07 15.05 -11.08
C PRO A 162 -1.97 16.18 -10.04
N ASP A 163 -2.66 17.29 -10.24
CA ASP A 163 -2.74 18.42 -9.33
C ASP A 163 -3.43 18.08 -7.99
N TRP A 164 -4.34 17.12 -7.99
CA TRP A 164 -4.95 16.64 -6.75
C TRP A 164 -3.94 15.99 -5.79
N ILE A 165 -2.87 15.42 -6.30
CA ILE A 165 -1.78 14.84 -5.52
C ILE A 165 -0.95 15.95 -4.84
N VAL A 166 -0.86 17.11 -5.48
CA VAL A 166 -0.13 18.28 -4.98
C VAL A 166 -0.90 18.96 -3.85
N GLU A 167 -2.22 18.89 -3.88
CA GLU A 167 -3.09 19.48 -2.88
C GLU A 167 -3.94 18.45 -2.12
N PRO A 168 -3.31 17.60 -1.28
CA PRO A 168 -4.07 16.64 -0.48
C PRO A 168 -5.04 17.38 0.46
N PRO A 169 -6.17 16.75 0.81
CA PRO A 169 -7.11 17.30 1.76
C PRO A 169 -6.42 17.81 3.04
N ILE A 170 -6.91 18.94 3.57
CA ILE A 170 -6.29 19.66 4.72
C ILE A 170 -6.01 18.74 5.91
N HIS A 171 -6.89 17.77 6.20
CA HIS A 171 -6.71 16.83 7.29
C HIS A 171 -5.47 15.91 7.10
N LEU A 172 -5.10 15.61 5.85
CA LEU A 172 -3.89 14.83 5.56
C LEU A 172 -2.61 15.67 5.68
N ARG A 173 -2.66 16.96 5.31
CA ARG A 173 -1.49 17.86 5.44
C ARG A 173 -1.07 18.03 6.90
N GLN A 174 -2.02 18.02 7.82
CA GLN A 174 -1.75 18.23 9.26
C GLN A 174 -1.16 16.99 9.94
N HIS A 175 -1.43 15.79 9.42
CA HIS A 175 -1.04 14.52 10.05
C HIS A 175 0.09 13.77 9.31
N LEU A 176 0.26 14.03 8.01
CA LEU A 176 1.36 13.46 7.25
C LEU A 176 2.53 14.44 7.26
N ALA A 177 3.41 14.32 8.23
CA ALA A 177 4.77 14.85 8.12
C ALA A 177 5.53 14.06 7.05
N LEU A 178 5.15 14.26 5.77
CA LEU A 178 5.84 13.64 4.65
C LEU A 178 7.25 14.25 4.58
N PRO A 179 8.29 13.43 4.55
CA PRO A 179 9.68 13.91 4.48
C PRO A 179 10.01 14.56 3.13
N TYR A 180 9.06 14.55 2.19
CA TYR A 180 9.21 15.10 0.83
C TYR A 180 8.04 16.00 0.46
N PRO A 181 8.29 17.13 -0.22
CA PRO A 181 7.23 17.97 -0.75
C PRO A 181 6.44 17.20 -1.82
N LEU A 182 5.11 17.12 -1.65
CA LEU A 182 4.20 16.40 -2.54
C LEU A 182 4.30 16.88 -3.99
N GLU A 183 4.58 18.17 -4.19
CA GLU A 183 4.80 18.77 -5.51
C GLU A 183 5.95 18.12 -6.30
N LYS A 184 7.00 17.66 -5.60
CA LYS A 184 8.08 16.91 -6.24
C LYS A 184 7.64 15.51 -6.63
N LEU A 185 6.79 14.87 -5.84
CA LEU A 185 6.26 13.54 -6.14
C LEU A 185 5.29 13.57 -7.33
N ALA A 186 4.44 14.59 -7.44
CA ALA A 186 3.53 14.73 -8.59
C ALA A 186 4.28 14.81 -9.94
N ARG A 187 5.48 15.40 -9.95
CA ARG A 187 6.34 15.49 -11.14
C ARG A 187 6.97 14.16 -11.55
N THR A 188 6.87 13.14 -10.70
CA THR A 188 7.42 11.80 -10.99
C THR A 188 6.38 10.84 -11.61
N LEU A 189 5.18 11.35 -11.93
CA LEU A 189 4.15 10.56 -12.60
C LEU A 189 4.67 10.06 -13.94
N LEU A 190 4.65 8.75 -14.11
CA LEU A 190 5.04 8.09 -15.36
C LEU A 190 3.84 8.08 -16.32
N PRO A 191 4.08 8.20 -17.63
CA PRO A 191 3.03 8.00 -18.62
C PRO A 191 2.46 6.57 -18.52
N ASN A 192 1.16 6.46 -18.79
CA ASN A 192 0.45 5.19 -18.85
C ASN A 192 0.90 4.34 -20.04
#